data_8a3d84cfee3f4a3212bdaed3000b5cfb
#
_entry.id   8a3d84cfee3f4a3212bdaed3000b5cfb
#
_cell.length_a   1.000
_cell.length_b   1.000
_cell.length_c   1.000
_cell.angle_alpha   90.00
_cell.angle_beta   90.00
_cell.angle_gamma   90.00
#
_symmetry.space_group_name_H-M   'P 1'
#
loop_
_entity.id
_entity.type
_entity.pdbx_description
1 polymer ?
#
loop_
_entity_poly.entity_id
_entity_poly.type
_entity_poly.pdbx_seq_one_letter_code
_entity_poly.pdbx_strand_id
1 'polypeptide(L)'
;MPNYLTINKMHLLSTLLGVALPQMADAMGIIRIRQAMRQIPRSLVEAARLDKVPHFTTMTRIVIPLVKPSISAMSILFFINSWNEYFWPLLILKSNKMSTITLALQQFTSGASGSAWGPSMALATVATVIPLALYLVFQRYII
;
A
#
# COMPACT_ATOMS: atom_id res chain seq x y z
N MET A 1 -20.83 -1.22 3.32
CA MET A 1 -20.08 -1.13 4.58
C MET A 1 -19.75 -2.49 5.23
N PRO A 2 -19.60 -3.60 4.48
CA PRO A 2 -19.36 -4.93 5.07
C PRO A 2 -18.03 -5.00 5.85
N ASN A 3 -16.96 -4.37 5.35
CA ASN A 3 -15.65 -4.38 6.01
C ASN A 3 -15.69 -3.78 7.43
N TYR A 4 -16.45 -2.70 7.65
CA TYR A 4 -16.60 -2.10 8.97
C TYR A 4 -17.27 -3.07 9.97
N LEU A 5 -18.33 -3.76 9.54
CA LEU A 5 -19.01 -4.74 10.38
C LEU A 5 -18.11 -5.92 10.74
N THR A 6 -17.29 -6.36 9.80
CA THR A 6 -16.32 -7.44 10.03
C THR A 6 -15.25 -7.02 11.05
N ILE A 7 -14.65 -5.84 10.90
CA ILE A 7 -13.66 -5.30 11.83
C ILE A 7 -14.25 -5.06 13.21
N ASN A 8 -15.50 -4.60 13.29
CA ASN A 8 -16.21 -4.43 14.57
C ASN A 8 -16.44 -5.77 15.27
N LYS A 9 -16.87 -6.80 14.54
CA LYS A 9 -17.05 -8.17 15.10
C LYS A 9 -15.73 -8.79 15.58
N MET A 10 -14.62 -8.43 14.96
CA MET A 10 -13.28 -8.88 15.35
C MET A 10 -12.68 -8.07 16.52
N HIS A 11 -13.41 -7.08 17.05
CA HIS A 11 -12.95 -6.17 18.12
C HIS A 11 -11.66 -5.41 17.76
N LEU A 12 -11.46 -5.11 16.48
CA LEU A 12 -10.28 -4.40 15.97
C LEU A 12 -10.53 -2.91 15.71
N LEU A 13 -11.65 -2.37 16.23
CA LEU A 13 -11.87 -0.91 16.20
C LEU A 13 -10.82 -0.20 17.04
N SER A 14 -10.42 1.00 16.57
CA SER A 14 -9.38 1.82 17.20
C SER A 14 -8.01 1.13 17.29
N THR A 15 -7.71 0.21 16.36
CA THR A 15 -6.41 -0.44 16.23
C THR A 15 -5.81 -0.22 14.84
N LEU A 16 -4.47 -0.22 14.75
CA LEU A 16 -3.76 -0.16 13.47
C LEU A 16 -4.04 -1.38 12.58
N LEU A 17 -4.26 -2.55 13.18
CA LEU A 17 -4.64 -3.76 12.44
C LEU A 17 -6.01 -3.62 11.78
N GLY A 18 -6.97 -2.97 12.43
CA GLY A 18 -8.28 -2.69 11.85
C GLY A 18 -8.21 -1.78 10.61
N VAL A 19 -7.21 -0.90 10.56
CA VAL A 19 -6.96 -0.06 9.37
C VAL A 19 -6.25 -0.87 8.29
N ALA A 20 -5.24 -1.68 8.63
CA ALA A 20 -4.37 -2.36 7.67
C ALA A 20 -5.04 -3.58 7.00
N LEU A 21 -5.75 -4.41 7.76
CA LEU A 21 -6.28 -5.69 7.27
C LEU A 21 -7.11 -5.60 5.98
N PRO A 22 -8.09 -4.69 5.84
CA PRO A 22 -8.89 -4.61 4.61
C PRO A 22 -8.09 -4.14 3.40
N GLN A 23 -7.00 -3.40 3.63
CA GLN A 23 -6.16 -2.84 2.57
C GLN A 23 -5.11 -3.83 2.08
N MET A 24 -4.81 -4.90 2.83
CA MET A 24 -3.82 -5.92 2.42
C MET A 24 -4.25 -6.72 1.20
N ALA A 25 -5.54 -6.80 0.92
CA ALA A 25 -6.10 -7.54 -0.22
C ALA A 25 -6.66 -6.57 -1.27
N ASP A 26 -5.78 -6.00 -2.10
CA ASP A 26 -6.20 -5.15 -3.20
C ASP A 26 -6.37 -5.95 -4.50
N ALA A 27 -7.60 -5.99 -4.99
CA ALA A 27 -7.95 -6.69 -6.23
C ALA A 27 -7.21 -6.14 -7.45
N MET A 28 -7.00 -4.82 -7.53
CA MET A 28 -6.29 -4.20 -8.67
C MET A 28 -4.83 -4.59 -8.70
N GLY A 29 -4.17 -4.67 -7.55
CA GLY A 29 -2.80 -5.14 -7.45
C GLY A 29 -2.65 -6.59 -7.90
N ILE A 30 -3.54 -7.46 -7.44
CA ILE A 30 -3.55 -8.88 -7.85
C ILE A 30 -3.71 -9.00 -9.37
N ILE A 31 -4.64 -8.28 -9.98
CA ILE A 31 -4.89 -8.29 -11.42
C ILE A 31 -3.66 -7.81 -12.19
N ARG A 32 -3.03 -6.71 -11.77
CA ARG A 32 -1.87 -6.14 -12.45
C ARG A 32 -0.65 -7.05 -12.36
N ILE A 33 -0.36 -7.62 -11.20
CA ILE A 33 0.74 -8.60 -11.05
C ILE A 33 0.46 -9.84 -11.90
N ARG A 34 -0.78 -10.33 -11.93
CA ARG A 34 -1.18 -11.44 -12.80
C ARG A 34 -0.97 -11.11 -14.28
N GLN A 35 -1.31 -9.90 -14.72
CA GLN A 35 -1.08 -9.46 -16.10
C GLN A 35 0.42 -9.41 -16.44
N ALA A 36 1.25 -8.89 -15.54
CA ALA A 36 2.70 -8.89 -15.72
C ALA A 36 3.27 -10.31 -15.83
N MET A 37 2.81 -11.23 -15.00
CA MET A 37 3.22 -12.64 -15.09
C MET A 37 2.78 -13.30 -16.40
N ARG A 38 1.63 -12.93 -16.96
CA ARG A 38 1.13 -13.47 -18.24
C ARG A 38 1.93 -12.98 -19.46
N GLN A 39 2.69 -11.92 -19.34
CA GLN A 39 3.57 -11.41 -20.40
C GLN A 39 4.86 -12.23 -20.51
N ILE A 40 5.17 -13.07 -19.53
CA ILE A 40 6.34 -13.96 -19.57
C ILE A 40 6.13 -15.02 -20.65
N PRO A 41 7.09 -15.18 -21.60
CA PRO A 41 7.01 -16.22 -22.63
C PRO A 41 6.88 -17.61 -22.00
N ARG A 42 5.92 -18.38 -22.48
CA ARG A 42 5.70 -19.76 -21.99
C ARG A 42 6.91 -20.67 -22.20
N SER A 43 7.68 -20.41 -23.24
CA SER A 43 8.92 -21.14 -23.54
C SER A 43 9.91 -21.16 -22.37
N LEU A 44 10.02 -20.06 -21.60
CA LEU A 44 10.89 -20.02 -20.41
C LEU A 44 10.42 -20.99 -19.31
N VAL A 45 9.11 -21.06 -19.09
CA VAL A 45 8.54 -21.94 -18.08
C VAL A 45 8.60 -23.41 -18.54
N GLU A 46 8.42 -23.65 -19.82
CA GLU A 46 8.52 -24.99 -20.44
C GLU A 46 9.96 -25.50 -20.41
N ALA A 47 10.94 -24.67 -20.73
CA ALA A 47 12.36 -25.02 -20.61
C ALA A 47 12.72 -25.40 -19.16
N ALA A 48 12.29 -24.62 -18.17
CA ALA A 48 12.51 -24.96 -16.77
C ALA A 48 11.85 -26.30 -16.36
N ARG A 49 10.72 -26.66 -16.97
CA ARG A 49 10.07 -27.96 -16.75
C ARG A 49 10.84 -29.10 -17.38
N LEU A 50 11.38 -28.89 -18.59
CA LEU A 50 12.23 -29.89 -19.25
C LEU A 50 13.50 -30.17 -18.43
N ASP A 51 14.06 -29.14 -17.83
CA ASP A 51 15.22 -29.23 -16.92
C ASP A 51 14.85 -29.82 -15.53
N LYS A 52 13.58 -30.27 -15.34
CA LYS A 52 13.05 -30.80 -14.06
C LYS A 52 13.25 -29.87 -12.87
N VAL A 53 13.30 -28.54 -13.10
CA VAL A 53 13.42 -27.55 -12.02
C VAL A 53 12.12 -27.54 -11.19
N PRO A 54 12.20 -27.61 -9.85
CA PRO A 54 11.02 -27.54 -9.00
C PRO A 54 10.21 -26.27 -9.24
N HIS A 55 8.89 -26.37 -9.18
CA HIS A 55 7.98 -25.25 -9.47
C HIS A 55 8.26 -24.02 -8.60
N PHE A 56 8.57 -24.21 -7.32
CA PHE A 56 8.94 -23.12 -6.41
C PHE A 56 10.23 -22.41 -6.85
N THR A 57 11.21 -23.14 -7.31
CA THR A 57 12.49 -22.58 -7.81
C THR A 57 12.26 -21.81 -9.12
N THR A 58 11.43 -22.32 -10.02
CA THR A 58 11.02 -21.61 -11.25
C THR A 58 10.35 -20.29 -10.90
N MET A 59 9.45 -20.29 -9.92
CA MET A 59 8.75 -19.07 -9.46
C MET A 59 9.72 -18.04 -8.89
N THR A 60 10.61 -18.46 -7.97
CA THR A 60 11.49 -17.54 -7.24
C THR A 60 12.69 -17.07 -8.05
N ARG A 61 13.27 -17.93 -8.90
CA ARG A 61 14.50 -17.61 -9.64
C ARG A 61 14.27 -17.13 -11.07
N ILE A 62 13.11 -17.43 -11.68
CA ILE A 62 12.82 -17.05 -13.06
C ILE A 62 11.68 -16.02 -13.10
N VAL A 63 10.51 -16.37 -12.58
CA VAL A 63 9.29 -15.54 -12.72
C VAL A 63 9.39 -14.24 -11.92
N ILE A 64 9.68 -14.33 -10.61
CA ILE A 64 9.72 -13.14 -9.75
C ILE A 64 10.75 -12.09 -10.21
N PRO A 65 11.98 -12.44 -10.57
CA PRO A 65 12.94 -11.47 -11.11
C PRO A 65 12.47 -10.76 -12.37
N LEU A 66 11.79 -11.47 -13.28
CA LEU A 66 11.28 -10.90 -14.52
C LEU A 66 10.14 -9.89 -14.29
N VAL A 67 9.30 -10.11 -13.28
CA VAL A 67 8.20 -9.20 -12.92
C VAL A 67 8.58 -8.20 -11.82
N LYS A 68 9.83 -8.19 -11.38
CA LYS A 68 10.32 -7.29 -10.32
C LYS A 68 10.02 -5.81 -10.58
N PRO A 69 10.18 -5.25 -11.80
CA PRO A 69 9.82 -3.87 -12.08
C PRO A 69 8.33 -3.60 -11.87
N SER A 70 7.47 -4.52 -12.30
CA SER A 70 6.01 -4.42 -12.10
C SER A 70 5.63 -4.49 -10.62
N ILE A 71 6.27 -5.37 -9.85
CA ILE A 71 6.08 -5.47 -8.41
C ILE A 71 6.51 -4.18 -7.72
N SER A 72 7.67 -3.63 -8.08
CA SER A 72 8.17 -2.38 -7.50
C SER A 72 7.24 -1.20 -7.81
N ALA A 73 6.78 -1.07 -9.05
CA ALA A 73 5.84 -0.03 -9.44
C ALA A 73 4.51 -0.14 -8.66
N MET A 74 3.99 -1.36 -8.52
CA MET A 74 2.76 -1.58 -7.76
C MET A 74 2.93 -1.29 -6.27
N SER A 75 4.07 -1.67 -5.68
CA SER A 75 4.36 -1.38 -4.27
C SER A 75 4.35 0.11 -3.97
N ILE A 76 4.90 0.94 -4.88
CA ILE A 76 4.86 2.40 -4.73
C ILE A 76 3.44 2.93 -4.82
N LEU A 77 2.66 2.47 -5.81
CA LEU A 77 1.26 2.89 -5.96
C LEU A 77 0.43 2.52 -4.72
N PHE A 78 0.62 1.33 -4.19
CA PHE A 78 -0.04 0.90 -2.94
C PHE A 78 0.35 1.77 -1.77
N PHE A 79 1.65 2.06 -1.62
CA PHE A 79 2.12 2.92 -0.56
C PHE A 79 1.48 4.31 -0.65
N ILE A 80 1.49 4.93 -1.84
CA ILE A 80 0.91 6.26 -2.06
C ILE A 80 -0.59 6.25 -1.78
N ASN A 81 -1.33 5.25 -2.24
CA ASN A 81 -2.76 5.13 -1.99
C ASN A 81 -3.07 4.96 -0.51
N SER A 82 -2.36 4.05 0.17
CA SER A 82 -2.54 3.85 1.62
C SER A 82 -2.10 5.06 2.44
N TRP A 83 -1.06 5.78 2.00
CA TRP A 83 -0.59 6.99 2.65
C TRP A 83 -1.62 8.12 2.59
N ASN A 84 -2.28 8.27 1.45
CA ASN A 84 -3.29 9.30 1.23
C ASN A 84 -4.70 8.87 1.70
N GLU A 85 -4.86 7.64 2.17
CA GLU A 85 -6.14 7.13 2.64
C GLU A 85 -6.59 7.90 3.88
N TYR A 86 -7.77 8.50 3.78
CA TYR A 86 -8.36 9.33 4.83
C TYR A 86 -9.64 8.70 5.41
N PHE A 87 -10.51 8.22 4.52
CA PHE A 87 -11.87 7.85 4.88
C PHE A 87 -11.93 6.61 5.78
N TRP A 88 -11.15 5.58 5.46
CA TRP A 88 -11.13 4.35 6.23
C TRP A 88 -10.53 4.51 7.63
N PRO A 89 -9.36 5.15 7.80
CA PRO A 89 -8.84 5.49 9.13
C PRO A 89 -9.81 6.32 9.97
N LEU A 90 -10.53 7.28 9.36
CA LEU A 90 -11.53 8.10 10.04
C LEU A 90 -12.65 7.25 10.65
N LEU A 91 -13.10 6.20 9.94
CA LEU A 91 -14.16 5.31 10.44
C LEU A 91 -13.69 4.37 11.55
N ILE A 92 -12.44 3.90 11.47
CA ILE A 92 -11.91 2.89 12.38
C ILE A 92 -11.28 3.51 13.62
N LEU A 93 -10.49 4.59 13.47
CA LEU A 93 -9.77 5.24 14.55
C LEU A 93 -10.67 6.27 15.25
N LYS A 94 -11.45 5.81 16.22
CA LYS A 94 -12.33 6.69 17.02
C LYS A 94 -11.63 7.31 18.22
N SER A 95 -10.40 6.90 18.53
CA SER A 95 -9.64 7.39 19.68
C SER A 95 -8.72 8.55 19.27
N ASN A 96 -8.77 9.65 20.02
CA ASN A 96 -7.86 10.80 19.83
C ASN A 96 -6.37 10.48 20.09
N LYS A 97 -6.06 9.27 20.57
CA LYS A 97 -4.68 8.84 20.85
C LYS A 97 -3.97 8.27 19.63
N MET A 98 -4.71 7.87 18.59
CA MET A 98 -4.16 7.29 17.36
C MET A 98 -4.79 7.98 16.17
N SER A 99 -3.96 8.55 15.31
CA SER A 99 -4.40 9.14 14.04
C SER A 99 -3.36 8.90 12.96
N THR A 100 -3.78 8.79 11.71
CA THR A 100 -2.88 8.85 10.56
C THR A 100 -2.49 10.30 10.32
N ILE A 101 -1.38 10.51 9.59
CA ILE A 101 -0.90 11.87 9.24
C ILE A 101 -1.97 12.65 8.48
N THR A 102 -2.64 12.01 7.53
CA THR A 102 -3.73 12.61 6.75
C THR A 102 -4.92 12.99 7.62
N LEU A 103 -5.30 12.14 8.57
CA LEU A 103 -6.37 12.42 9.51
C LEU A 103 -6.01 13.57 10.47
N ALA A 104 -4.79 13.57 10.99
CA ALA A 104 -4.30 14.64 11.85
C ALA A 104 -4.24 15.99 11.09
N LEU A 105 -3.76 16.01 9.86
CA LEU A 105 -3.74 17.21 9.02
C LEU A 105 -5.15 17.79 8.84
N GLN A 106 -6.15 16.93 8.58
CA GLN A 106 -7.53 17.35 8.45
C GLN A 106 -8.09 17.97 9.75
N GLN A 107 -7.75 17.40 10.90
CA GLN A 107 -8.19 17.93 12.20
C GLN A 107 -7.63 19.35 12.47
N PHE A 108 -6.38 19.60 12.09
CA PHE A 108 -5.76 20.92 12.23
C PHE A 108 -6.28 21.96 11.23
N THR A 109 -6.75 21.53 10.05
CA THR A 109 -7.28 22.43 9.02
C THR A 109 -8.78 22.69 9.15
N SER A 110 -9.55 21.79 9.77
CA SER A 110 -11.02 21.90 9.88
C SER A 110 -11.54 22.83 10.98
N GLY A 111 -10.67 23.64 11.60
CA GLY A 111 -11.08 24.81 12.37
C GLY A 111 -11.62 24.58 13.78
N ALA A 112 -11.61 23.36 14.31
CA ALA A 112 -12.04 23.09 15.68
C ALA A 112 -11.08 23.69 16.76
N SER A 113 -9.90 24.14 16.35
CA SER A 113 -8.85 24.66 17.26
C SER A 113 -8.39 26.07 16.90
N GLY A 114 -9.18 26.84 16.09
CA GLY A 114 -8.69 28.12 15.54
C GLY A 114 -7.47 27.88 14.67
N SER A 115 -7.43 28.42 13.47
CA SER A 115 -6.43 28.14 12.41
C SER A 115 -4.99 28.05 12.92
N ALA A 116 -4.57 26.88 13.38
CA ALA A 116 -3.20 26.63 13.81
C ALA A 116 -2.32 26.38 12.56
N TRP A 117 -2.05 27.45 11.81
CA TRP A 117 -1.31 27.41 10.54
C TRP A 117 0.09 26.79 10.69
N GLY A 118 0.80 27.09 11.77
CA GLY A 118 2.14 26.58 12.02
C GLY A 118 2.20 25.04 12.07
N PRO A 119 1.49 24.40 13.00
CA PRO A 119 1.41 22.93 13.07
C PRO A 119 0.87 22.29 11.80
N SER A 120 -0.14 22.90 11.13
CA SER A 120 -0.70 22.38 9.87
C SER A 120 0.36 22.37 8.77
N MET A 121 1.14 23.43 8.61
CA MET A 121 2.19 23.50 7.60
C MET A 121 3.34 22.53 7.90
N ALA A 122 3.73 22.37 9.16
CA ALA A 122 4.74 21.39 9.57
C ALA A 122 4.29 19.97 9.23
N LEU A 123 3.04 19.63 9.57
CA LEU A 123 2.47 18.32 9.27
C LEU A 123 2.35 18.06 7.76
N ALA A 124 1.92 19.07 6.99
CA ALA A 124 1.85 18.99 5.54
C ALA A 124 3.23 18.75 4.91
N THR A 125 4.27 19.39 5.43
CA THR A 125 5.65 19.17 4.99
C THR A 125 6.08 17.72 5.22
N VAL A 126 5.88 17.18 6.41
CA VAL A 126 6.18 15.79 6.73
C VAL A 126 5.38 14.82 5.85
N ALA A 127 4.07 15.10 5.68
CA ALA A 127 3.18 14.29 4.85
C ALA A 127 3.63 14.23 3.38
N THR A 128 4.29 15.26 2.88
CA THR A 128 4.79 15.33 1.49
C THR A 128 6.20 14.76 1.34
N VAL A 129 7.10 15.05 2.27
CA VAL A 129 8.51 14.65 2.20
C VAL A 129 8.67 13.14 2.23
N ILE A 130 7.91 12.43 3.05
CA ILE A 130 8.04 10.97 3.18
C ILE A 130 7.70 10.22 1.88
N PRO A 131 6.53 10.44 1.22
CA PRO A 131 6.24 9.81 -0.07
C PRO A 131 7.23 10.22 -1.17
N LEU A 132 7.67 11.48 -1.17
CA LEU A 132 8.64 11.97 -2.15
C LEU A 132 9.99 11.27 -1.99
N ALA A 133 10.51 11.15 -0.76
CA ALA A 133 11.75 10.45 -0.49
C ALA A 133 11.68 8.97 -0.89
N LEU A 134 10.56 8.31 -0.56
CA LEU A 134 10.30 6.94 -0.97
C LEU A 134 10.29 6.80 -2.51
N TYR A 135 9.58 7.68 -3.20
CA TYR A 135 9.55 7.69 -4.65
C TYR A 135 10.95 7.83 -5.26
N LEU A 136 11.77 8.78 -4.76
CA LEU A 136 13.14 8.98 -5.24
C LEU A 136 14.04 7.77 -5.04
N VAL A 137 13.86 7.03 -3.95
CA VAL A 137 14.62 5.79 -3.69
C VAL A 137 14.18 4.68 -4.64
N PHE A 138 12.88 4.53 -4.87
CA PHE A 138 12.33 3.42 -5.65
C PHE A 138 12.28 3.68 -7.16
N GLN A 139 12.37 4.93 -7.63
CA GLN A 139 12.35 5.25 -9.07
C GLN A 139 13.39 4.46 -9.87
N ARG A 140 14.58 4.22 -9.29
CA ARG A 140 15.65 3.44 -9.93
C ARG A 140 15.32 1.96 -10.15
N TYR A 141 14.25 1.45 -9.57
CA TYR A 141 13.80 0.07 -9.78
C TYR A 141 12.66 -0.03 -10.80
N ILE A 142 12.15 1.11 -11.28
CA ILE A 142 11.06 1.18 -12.25
C ILE A 142 11.64 1.38 -13.66
N ILE A 143 12.74 2.09 -13.75
CA ILE A 143 13.50 2.34 -15.00
C ILE A 143 14.60 1.28 -15.13
#